data_e68bdbbb20f43d3f9ed3e0266c568949
#
_entry.id   e68bdbbb20f43d3f9ed3e0266c568949
#
_cell.length_a   1.000
_cell.length_b   1.000
_cell.length_c   1.000
_cell.angle_alpha   90.00
_cell.angle_beta   90.00
_cell.angle_gamma   90.00
#
_symmetry.space_group_name_H-M   'P 1'
#
loop_
_entity.id
_entity.type
_entity.pdbx_description
1 polymer ?
#
loop_
_entity_poly.entity_id
_entity_poly.type
_entity_poly.pdbx_seq_one_letter_code
_entity_poly.pdbx_strand_id
1 'polypeptide(L)'
;MNIHAKEAYLRNKFNNNYQSQSFNFNYSKIEDTLTNIISNYTVKQNINLIMNYYNDKHPDRCKEIDLCLRLNCKNPLFNKIIIINETNKPIPFINDNIITIDDSRRLNFKDFFDYANKYSSEDTINILINSDIVIGDNFDKINIQKNQAIFLTRYNIKENGSDVFQDDCGSFDTWIWKGLITKDIGNYFMGQICCDVKLSLEFYNNGYKLKNPCLDLKTYHIHLTEIRNYLAILILTKQKEDIMKVKFSSLDSPFDDNDCQKFLS
;
A
#
# COMPACT_ATOMS: atom_id res chain seq x y z
N MET A 1 17.99 -14.69 29.62
CA MET A 1 18.03 -14.88 28.15
C MET A 1 18.21 -13.50 27.53
N ASN A 2 19.25 -13.32 26.73
CA ASN A 2 19.58 -12.05 26.07
C ASN A 2 18.39 -11.66 25.16
N ILE A 3 18.10 -10.35 25.00
CA ILE A 3 17.02 -9.82 24.18
C ILE A 3 17.02 -10.40 22.77
N HIS A 4 18.20 -10.49 22.15
CA HIS A 4 18.34 -11.07 20.79
C HIS A 4 18.03 -12.57 20.72
N ALA A 5 18.34 -13.33 21.78
CA ALA A 5 17.99 -14.76 21.87
C ALA A 5 16.49 -14.97 22.08
N LYS A 6 15.81 -14.04 22.79
CA LYS A 6 14.36 -14.05 22.96
C LYS A 6 13.65 -13.66 21.66
N GLU A 7 14.18 -12.69 20.91
CA GLU A 7 13.70 -12.31 19.58
C GLU A 7 13.81 -13.47 18.59
N ALA A 8 14.96 -14.13 18.54
CA ALA A 8 15.19 -15.29 17.67
C ALA A 8 14.25 -16.47 18.02
N TYR A 9 14.08 -16.75 19.31
CA TYR A 9 13.16 -17.80 19.79
C TYR A 9 11.71 -17.49 19.42
N LEU A 10 11.24 -16.26 19.63
CA LEU A 10 9.88 -15.86 19.31
C LEU A 10 9.63 -15.86 17.79
N ARG A 11 10.60 -15.39 16.99
CA ARG A 11 10.55 -15.46 15.53
C ARG A 11 10.43 -16.90 15.03
N ASN A 12 11.26 -17.81 15.57
CA ASN A 12 11.22 -19.23 15.19
C ASN A 12 9.91 -19.90 15.61
N LYS A 13 9.40 -19.59 16.81
CA LYS A 13 8.15 -20.15 17.31
C LYS A 13 6.93 -19.65 16.50
N PHE A 14 6.92 -18.37 16.13
CA PHE A 14 5.87 -17.81 15.25
C PHE A 14 5.97 -18.38 13.84
N ASN A 15 7.13 -18.35 13.21
CA ASN A 15 7.32 -18.88 11.86
C ASN A 15 6.95 -20.36 11.74
N ASN A 16 7.31 -21.21 12.74
CA ASN A 16 6.98 -22.62 12.69
C ASN A 16 5.49 -22.91 12.88
N ASN A 17 4.77 -22.12 13.67
CA ASN A 17 3.33 -22.31 13.87
C ASN A 17 2.49 -21.90 12.64
N TYR A 18 2.94 -20.90 11.86
CA TYR A 18 2.23 -20.42 10.67
C TYR A 18 2.55 -21.22 9.41
N GLN A 19 3.76 -21.76 9.26
CA GLN A 19 4.16 -22.54 8.08
C GLN A 19 3.41 -23.88 7.95
N SER A 20 2.78 -24.38 9.03
CA SER A 20 2.02 -25.64 9.04
C SER A 20 0.52 -25.47 8.84
N GLN A 21 -0.02 -24.25 8.85
CA GLN A 21 -1.43 -23.99 8.60
C GLN A 21 -1.70 -23.92 7.11
N SER A 22 -2.58 -24.76 6.60
CA SER A 22 -3.15 -24.61 5.27
C SER A 22 -4.52 -23.95 5.38
N PHE A 23 -4.74 -22.90 4.62
CA PHE A 23 -6.01 -22.21 4.52
C PHE A 23 -6.75 -22.66 3.27
N ASN A 24 -8.05 -22.81 3.35
CA ASN A 24 -8.88 -23.19 2.20
C ASN A 24 -9.88 -22.07 1.90
N PHE A 25 -9.37 -20.85 1.68
CA PHE A 25 -10.19 -19.70 1.33
C PHE A 25 -10.68 -19.77 -0.11
N ASN A 26 -11.95 -19.43 -0.30
CA ASN A 26 -12.53 -19.26 -1.62
C ASN A 26 -12.52 -17.78 -2.04
N TYR A 27 -11.58 -17.42 -2.88
CA TYR A 27 -11.40 -16.03 -3.34
C TYR A 27 -12.38 -15.61 -4.45
N SER A 28 -13.25 -16.51 -4.96
CA SER A 28 -14.10 -16.21 -6.12
C SER A 28 -15.02 -15.00 -5.87
N LYS A 29 -15.67 -14.95 -4.71
CA LYS A 29 -16.57 -13.83 -4.36
C LYS A 29 -15.83 -12.50 -4.24
N ILE A 30 -14.61 -12.52 -3.71
CA ILE A 30 -13.75 -11.33 -3.63
C ILE A 30 -13.40 -10.87 -5.04
N GLU A 31 -12.96 -11.80 -5.90
CA GLU A 31 -12.59 -11.50 -7.28
C GLU A 31 -13.78 -10.94 -8.07
N ASP A 32 -14.96 -11.55 -7.95
CA ASP A 32 -16.19 -11.08 -8.62
C ASP A 32 -16.57 -9.68 -8.15
N THR A 33 -16.58 -9.45 -6.83
CA THR A 33 -16.91 -8.14 -6.25
C THR A 33 -15.98 -7.05 -6.75
N LEU A 34 -14.66 -7.27 -6.65
CA LEU A 34 -13.67 -6.28 -7.05
C LEU A 34 -13.59 -6.11 -8.57
N THR A 35 -13.77 -7.17 -9.35
CA THR A 35 -13.86 -7.08 -10.82
C THR A 35 -15.04 -6.19 -11.24
N ASN A 36 -16.19 -6.32 -10.60
CA ASN A 36 -17.36 -5.46 -10.89
C ASN A 36 -17.04 -3.99 -10.59
N ILE A 37 -16.33 -3.68 -9.51
CA ILE A 37 -15.93 -2.31 -9.17
C ILE A 37 -14.98 -1.76 -10.21
N ILE A 38 -13.89 -2.44 -10.51
CA ILE A 38 -12.86 -1.93 -11.43
C ILE A 38 -13.32 -1.85 -12.89
N SER A 39 -14.28 -2.69 -13.30
CA SER A 39 -14.81 -2.69 -14.67
C SER A 39 -15.58 -1.40 -15.03
N ASN A 40 -16.00 -0.62 -14.04
CA ASN A 40 -16.67 0.65 -14.25
C ASN A 40 -15.72 1.80 -14.64
N TYR A 41 -14.40 1.59 -14.52
CA TYR A 41 -13.43 2.62 -14.88
C TYR A 41 -13.18 2.71 -16.37
N THR A 42 -12.78 3.92 -16.78
CA THR A 42 -12.20 4.20 -18.09
C THR A 42 -10.79 4.74 -17.90
N VAL A 43 -9.93 4.56 -18.89
CA VAL A 43 -8.52 4.99 -18.82
C VAL A 43 -8.41 6.48 -18.51
N LYS A 44 -7.61 6.81 -17.50
CA LYS A 44 -7.19 8.18 -17.17
C LYS A 44 -5.72 8.36 -17.55
N GLN A 45 -5.48 9.20 -18.52
CA GLN A 45 -4.17 9.40 -19.17
C GLN A 45 -3.03 9.77 -18.20
N ASN A 46 -3.34 10.33 -17.04
CA ASN A 46 -2.35 10.88 -16.11
C ASN A 46 -2.33 10.18 -14.75
N ILE A 47 -2.84 8.95 -14.65
CA ILE A 47 -2.80 8.19 -13.40
C ILE A 47 -1.93 6.95 -13.60
N ASN A 48 -0.86 6.85 -12.82
CA ASN A 48 0.01 5.68 -12.75
C ASN A 48 -0.19 4.93 -11.43
N LEU A 49 -0.14 3.59 -11.49
CA LEU A 49 -0.07 2.73 -10.32
C LEU A 49 1.35 2.24 -10.14
N ILE A 50 1.84 2.23 -8.90
CA ILE A 50 3.13 1.68 -8.51
C ILE A 50 2.90 0.63 -7.42
N MET A 51 3.44 -0.56 -7.57
CA MET A 51 3.37 -1.60 -6.56
C MET A 51 4.57 -2.54 -6.65
N ASN A 52 4.93 -3.18 -5.56
CA ASN A 52 5.86 -4.29 -5.61
C ASN A 52 5.12 -5.63 -5.73
N TYR A 53 5.85 -6.62 -6.23
CA TYR A 53 5.42 -8.01 -6.28
C TYR A 53 6.52 -8.90 -5.71
N TYR A 54 6.21 -9.67 -4.69
CA TYR A 54 7.15 -10.56 -4.01
C TYR A 54 6.51 -11.91 -3.70
N ASN A 55 7.35 -12.92 -3.49
CA ASN A 55 6.91 -14.22 -2.98
C ASN A 55 6.98 -14.23 -1.45
N ASP A 56 5.83 -14.44 -0.81
CA ASP A 56 5.82 -14.74 0.63
C ASP A 56 6.30 -16.18 0.90
N LYS A 57 6.74 -16.42 2.14
CA LYS A 57 7.10 -17.77 2.58
C LYS A 57 5.90 -18.69 2.69
N HIS A 58 4.70 -18.12 2.87
CA HIS A 58 3.45 -18.86 3.00
C HIS A 58 2.71 -18.90 1.66
N PRO A 59 2.38 -20.11 1.13
CA PRO A 59 1.75 -20.24 -0.18
C PRO A 59 0.40 -19.54 -0.31
N ASP A 60 -0.43 -19.55 0.76
CA ASP A 60 -1.74 -18.89 0.72
C ASP A 60 -1.60 -17.36 0.72
N ARG A 61 -0.56 -16.83 1.39
CA ARG A 61 -0.24 -15.39 1.29
C ARG A 61 0.19 -15.01 -0.13
N CYS A 62 0.93 -15.86 -0.83
CA CYS A 62 1.24 -15.66 -2.24
C CYS A 62 -0.03 -15.57 -3.09
N LYS A 63 -1.05 -16.40 -2.84
CA LYS A 63 -2.34 -16.33 -3.57
C LYS A 63 -3.06 -14.98 -3.37
N GLU A 64 -3.00 -14.41 -2.17
CA GLU A 64 -3.57 -13.10 -1.89
C GLU A 64 -2.85 -11.99 -2.67
N ILE A 65 -1.52 -12.00 -2.67
CA ILE A 65 -0.68 -11.05 -3.43
C ILE A 65 -0.91 -11.22 -4.94
N ASP A 66 -0.97 -12.46 -5.44
CA ASP A 66 -1.26 -12.77 -6.85
C ASP A 66 -2.64 -12.25 -7.27
N LEU A 67 -3.65 -12.39 -6.41
CA LEU A 67 -4.99 -11.88 -6.67
C LEU A 67 -5.00 -10.35 -6.76
N CYS A 68 -4.33 -9.67 -5.82
CA CYS A 68 -4.20 -8.21 -5.84
C CYS A 68 -3.49 -7.72 -7.10
N LEU A 69 -2.36 -8.33 -7.45
CA LEU A 69 -1.64 -8.01 -8.67
C LEU A 69 -2.54 -8.16 -9.91
N ARG A 70 -3.20 -9.31 -10.04
CA ARG A 70 -4.07 -9.62 -11.18
C ARG A 70 -5.23 -8.64 -11.33
N LEU A 71 -5.88 -8.28 -10.23
CA LEU A 71 -6.98 -7.32 -10.24
C LEU A 71 -6.51 -5.92 -10.63
N ASN A 72 -5.41 -5.45 -10.03
CA ASN A 72 -4.86 -4.14 -10.38
C ASN A 72 -4.36 -4.08 -11.84
N CYS A 73 -3.78 -5.16 -12.38
CA CYS A 73 -3.37 -5.24 -13.79
C CYS A 73 -4.56 -5.21 -14.77
N LYS A 74 -5.74 -5.65 -14.33
CA LYS A 74 -6.98 -5.59 -15.12
C LYS A 74 -7.71 -4.25 -15.01
N ASN A 75 -7.32 -3.39 -14.06
CA ASN A 75 -8.00 -2.12 -13.82
C ASN A 75 -7.72 -1.11 -14.95
N PRO A 76 -8.72 -0.71 -15.75
CA PRO A 76 -8.52 0.15 -16.91
C PRO A 76 -8.26 1.62 -16.54
N LEU A 77 -8.32 1.97 -15.25
CA LEU A 77 -8.07 3.34 -14.79
C LEU A 77 -6.67 3.84 -15.15
N PHE A 78 -5.67 2.95 -15.10
CA PHE A 78 -4.26 3.35 -15.10
C PHE A 78 -3.70 3.55 -16.50
N ASN A 79 -2.99 4.68 -16.67
CA ASN A 79 -2.16 4.93 -17.84
C ASN A 79 -0.94 3.99 -17.87
N LYS A 80 -0.28 3.84 -16.73
CA LYS A 80 0.83 2.90 -16.55
C LYS A 80 0.68 2.16 -15.22
N ILE A 81 1.09 0.89 -15.22
CA ILE A 81 1.20 0.06 -14.02
C ILE A 81 2.67 -0.35 -13.89
N ILE A 82 3.36 0.22 -12.90
CA ILE A 82 4.78 0.00 -12.65
C ILE A 82 4.89 -1.05 -11.55
N ILE A 83 5.32 -2.24 -11.93
CA ILE A 83 5.46 -3.38 -11.02
C ILE A 83 6.95 -3.57 -10.74
N ILE A 84 7.35 -3.39 -9.48
CA ILE A 84 8.70 -3.73 -9.05
C ILE A 84 8.68 -5.20 -8.62
N ASN A 85 9.31 -6.03 -9.43
CA ASN A 85 9.35 -7.46 -9.26
C ASN A 85 10.53 -7.87 -8.39
N GLU A 86 10.27 -8.18 -7.12
CA GLU A 86 11.27 -8.69 -6.17
C GLU A 86 11.49 -10.21 -6.32
N THR A 87 10.76 -10.86 -7.23
CA THR A 87 10.92 -12.28 -7.51
C THR A 87 11.90 -12.49 -8.68
N ASN A 88 12.46 -13.69 -8.80
CA ASN A 88 13.25 -14.07 -9.98
C ASN A 88 12.37 -14.73 -11.06
N LYS A 89 11.05 -14.53 -11.02
CA LYS A 89 10.09 -15.14 -11.96
C LYS A 89 9.44 -14.07 -12.81
N PRO A 90 9.16 -14.34 -14.08
CA PRO A 90 8.41 -13.41 -14.91
C PRO A 90 7.02 -13.12 -14.33
N ILE A 91 6.59 -11.89 -14.42
CA ILE A 91 5.20 -11.50 -14.12
C ILE A 91 4.30 -12.11 -15.21
N PRO A 92 3.24 -12.86 -14.84
CA PRO A 92 2.41 -13.60 -15.82
C PRO A 92 1.43 -12.69 -16.60
N PHE A 93 1.52 -11.37 -16.44
CA PHE A 93 0.64 -10.39 -17.07
C PHE A 93 1.46 -9.52 -18.03
N ILE A 94 1.07 -9.56 -19.30
CA ILE A 94 1.66 -8.70 -20.34
C ILE A 94 0.53 -7.85 -20.92
N ASN A 95 0.68 -6.54 -20.77
CA ASN A 95 -0.18 -5.54 -21.40
C ASN A 95 0.69 -4.32 -21.71
N ASP A 96 0.32 -3.54 -22.74
CA ASP A 96 1.12 -2.40 -23.22
C ASP A 96 1.34 -1.32 -22.15
N ASN A 97 0.46 -1.23 -21.17
CA ASN A 97 0.57 -0.27 -20.06
C ASN A 97 1.30 -0.82 -18.82
N ILE A 98 1.74 -2.09 -18.83
CA ILE A 98 2.46 -2.71 -17.70
C ILE A 98 3.96 -2.57 -17.92
N ILE A 99 4.65 -1.99 -16.94
CA ILE A 99 6.10 -1.85 -16.88
C ILE A 99 6.60 -2.70 -15.74
N THR A 100 7.36 -3.74 -16.03
CA THR A 100 8.01 -4.58 -15.01
C THR A 100 9.45 -4.17 -14.83
N ILE A 101 9.86 -4.00 -13.59
CA ILE A 101 11.23 -3.67 -13.18
C ILE A 101 11.70 -4.79 -12.24
N ASP A 102 12.69 -5.57 -12.67
CA ASP A 102 13.27 -6.61 -11.83
C ASP A 102 14.27 -5.98 -10.85
N ASP A 103 13.95 -6.05 -9.56
CA ASP A 103 14.82 -5.63 -8.46
C ASP A 103 14.59 -6.53 -7.25
N SER A 104 15.48 -7.49 -7.06
CA SER A 104 15.37 -8.49 -5.99
C SER A 104 15.70 -7.97 -4.58
N ARG A 105 16.06 -6.69 -4.46
CA ARG A 105 16.31 -6.06 -3.15
C ARG A 105 14.99 -5.83 -2.42
N ARG A 106 15.03 -5.82 -1.10
CA ARG A 106 13.95 -5.21 -0.34
C ARG A 106 14.01 -3.69 -0.52
N LEU A 107 12.91 -3.10 -0.96
CA LEU A 107 12.84 -1.69 -1.32
C LEU A 107 12.44 -0.81 -0.15
N ASN A 108 12.99 0.40 -0.11
CA ASN A 108 12.51 1.49 0.71
C ASN A 108 11.52 2.37 -0.07
N PHE A 109 10.81 3.28 0.60
CA PHE A 109 9.86 4.18 -0.08
C PHE A 109 10.53 5.05 -1.14
N LYS A 110 11.77 5.48 -0.89
CA LYS A 110 12.54 6.28 -1.86
C LYS A 110 12.79 5.53 -3.16
N ASP A 111 13.08 4.22 -3.10
CA ASP A 111 13.24 3.41 -4.32
C ASP A 111 11.97 3.45 -5.18
N PHE A 112 10.77 3.33 -4.55
CA PHE A 112 9.49 3.42 -5.26
C PHE A 112 9.28 4.81 -5.88
N PHE A 113 9.63 5.88 -5.18
CA PHE A 113 9.55 7.24 -5.72
C PHE A 113 10.51 7.43 -6.90
N ASP A 114 11.72 6.93 -6.80
CA ASP A 114 12.72 7.01 -7.87
C ASP A 114 12.27 6.22 -9.11
N TYR A 115 11.64 5.05 -8.93
CA TYR A 115 11.03 4.30 -10.03
C TYR A 115 9.82 5.03 -10.62
N ALA A 116 8.91 5.56 -9.79
CA ALA A 116 7.78 6.33 -10.26
C ALA A 116 8.23 7.53 -11.10
N ASN A 117 9.23 8.28 -10.64
CA ASN A 117 9.78 9.47 -11.31
C ASN A 117 10.27 9.19 -12.74
N LYS A 118 10.80 7.97 -13.01
CA LYS A 118 11.28 7.60 -14.36
C LYS A 118 10.16 7.52 -15.40
N TYR A 119 8.91 7.27 -14.95
CA TYR A 119 7.77 7.04 -15.84
C TYR A 119 6.67 8.08 -15.69
N SER A 120 6.91 9.13 -14.93
CA SER A 120 5.96 10.19 -14.63
C SER A 120 6.42 11.55 -15.16
N SER A 121 5.46 12.43 -15.35
CA SER A 121 5.65 13.85 -15.61
C SER A 121 5.18 14.68 -14.41
N GLU A 122 5.38 15.98 -14.48
CA GLU A 122 4.92 16.96 -13.47
C GLU A 122 3.38 16.95 -13.26
N ASP A 123 2.61 16.45 -14.24
CA ASP A 123 1.16 16.41 -14.20
C ASP A 123 0.62 15.00 -13.90
N THR A 124 1.49 14.01 -13.76
CA THR A 124 1.10 12.63 -13.45
C THR A 124 0.67 12.50 -12.00
N ILE A 125 -0.47 11.88 -11.77
CA ILE A 125 -0.89 11.41 -10.44
C ILE A 125 -0.32 10.01 -10.26
N ASN A 126 0.48 9.83 -9.22
CA ASN A 126 1.10 8.56 -8.88
C ASN A 126 0.39 7.96 -7.67
N ILE A 127 0.10 6.67 -7.74
CA ILE A 127 -0.55 5.89 -6.68
C ILE A 127 0.38 4.75 -6.31
N LEU A 128 1.00 4.80 -5.14
CA LEU A 128 1.76 3.69 -4.56
C LEU A 128 0.87 2.90 -3.62
N ILE A 129 0.91 1.58 -3.72
CA ILE A 129 0.13 0.68 -2.85
C ILE A 129 1.01 -0.44 -2.29
N ASN A 130 0.57 -1.00 -1.15
CA ASN A 130 1.08 -2.29 -0.69
C ASN A 130 0.64 -3.42 -1.63
N SER A 131 1.40 -4.52 -1.68
CA SER A 131 1.18 -5.65 -2.60
C SER A 131 -0.16 -6.37 -2.39
N ASP A 132 -0.79 -6.19 -1.24
CA ASP A 132 -2.05 -6.82 -0.82
C ASP A 132 -3.25 -5.87 -0.90
N ILE A 133 -3.10 -4.76 -1.62
CA ILE A 133 -4.13 -3.75 -1.83
C ILE A 133 -4.65 -3.81 -3.27
N VAL A 134 -5.97 -3.67 -3.41
CA VAL A 134 -6.66 -3.44 -4.68
C VAL A 134 -7.28 -2.05 -4.68
N ILE A 135 -7.06 -1.31 -5.75
CA ILE A 135 -7.69 0.00 -5.97
C ILE A 135 -9.19 -0.20 -6.26
N GLY A 136 -10.02 0.45 -5.47
CA GLY A 136 -11.47 0.33 -5.51
C GLY A 136 -12.19 1.58 -6.02
N ASP A 137 -13.16 2.10 -5.26
CA ASP A 137 -14.13 3.09 -5.75
C ASP A 137 -13.59 4.52 -5.87
N ASN A 138 -14.12 5.26 -6.83
CA ASN A 138 -14.01 6.71 -7.01
C ASN A 138 -12.62 7.27 -7.38
N PHE A 139 -11.62 6.44 -7.67
CA PHE A 139 -10.27 6.90 -8.01
C PHE A 139 -10.19 7.74 -9.29
N ASP A 140 -11.15 7.64 -10.17
CA ASP A 140 -11.29 8.49 -11.34
C ASP A 140 -11.63 9.96 -11.00
N LYS A 141 -12.06 10.23 -9.77
CA LYS A 141 -12.41 11.57 -9.26
C LYS A 141 -11.26 12.28 -8.56
N ILE A 142 -10.09 11.66 -8.44
CA ILE A 142 -8.94 12.27 -7.79
C ILE A 142 -8.51 13.54 -8.54
N ASN A 143 -8.44 14.63 -7.80
CA ASN A 143 -7.92 15.92 -8.26
C ASN A 143 -7.07 16.55 -7.17
N ILE A 144 -5.74 16.52 -7.35
CA ILE A 144 -4.77 17.06 -6.39
C ILE A 144 -3.73 17.95 -7.06
N GLN A 145 -3.16 18.87 -6.30
CA GLN A 145 -2.09 19.76 -6.73
C GLN A 145 -0.70 19.19 -6.35
N LYS A 146 0.39 19.73 -6.91
CA LYS A 146 1.76 19.24 -6.71
C LYS A 146 2.23 19.20 -5.25
N ASN A 147 1.71 20.06 -4.39
CA ASN A 147 2.05 20.10 -2.97
C ASN A 147 0.98 19.43 -2.09
N GLN A 148 0.15 18.58 -2.66
CA GLN A 148 -0.88 17.83 -1.97
C GLN A 148 -0.59 16.34 -2.10
N ALA A 149 -0.90 15.59 -1.03
CA ALA A 149 -0.82 14.13 -1.05
C ALA A 149 -1.99 13.52 -0.28
N ILE A 150 -2.43 12.35 -0.74
CA ILE A 150 -3.49 11.58 -0.14
C ILE A 150 -2.89 10.31 0.44
N PHE A 151 -3.19 10.03 1.70
CA PHE A 151 -2.76 8.83 2.41
C PHE A 151 -4.01 8.09 2.88
N LEU A 152 -4.29 6.92 2.31
CA LEU A 152 -5.56 6.24 2.52
C LEU A 152 -5.46 5.10 3.51
N THR A 153 -6.37 5.14 4.47
CA THR A 153 -6.76 3.99 5.28
C THR A 153 -7.63 3.05 4.43
N ARG A 154 -7.48 1.76 4.65
CA ARG A 154 -8.08 0.69 3.83
C ARG A 154 -9.40 0.16 4.35
N TYR A 155 -10.05 -0.64 3.53
CA TYR A 155 -11.14 -1.55 3.89
C TYR A 155 -10.63 -3.00 3.82
N ASN A 156 -10.80 -3.77 4.88
CA ASN A 156 -10.47 -5.20 4.89
C ASN A 156 -11.62 -5.97 4.22
N ILE A 157 -11.33 -6.68 3.13
CA ILE A 157 -12.34 -7.49 2.46
C ILE A 157 -12.43 -8.87 3.11
N LYS A 158 -13.65 -9.36 3.30
CA LYS A 158 -13.96 -10.69 3.85
C LYS A 158 -14.10 -11.71 2.73
N GLU A 159 -13.98 -12.99 3.05
CA GLU A 159 -14.13 -14.09 2.09
C GLU A 159 -15.47 -14.07 1.34
N ASN A 160 -16.52 -13.59 1.99
CA ASN A 160 -17.85 -13.44 1.37
C ASN A 160 -17.99 -12.22 0.45
N GLY A 161 -16.92 -11.45 0.24
CA GLY A 161 -16.88 -10.24 -0.59
C GLY A 161 -17.36 -8.96 0.11
N SER A 162 -17.80 -9.03 1.38
CA SER A 162 -18.12 -7.82 2.13
C SER A 162 -16.85 -7.11 2.61
N ASP A 163 -16.92 -5.80 2.79
CA ASP A 163 -15.82 -5.00 3.31
C ASP A 163 -16.07 -4.54 4.76
N VAL A 164 -14.98 -4.29 5.47
CA VAL A 164 -14.98 -3.70 6.82
C VAL A 164 -13.95 -2.60 6.89
N PHE A 165 -14.38 -1.40 7.23
CA PHE A 165 -13.50 -0.25 7.38
C PHE A 165 -12.47 -0.47 8.49
N GLN A 166 -11.21 -0.11 8.22
CA GLN A 166 -10.15 -0.11 9.20
C GLN A 166 -10.19 1.21 9.97
N ASP A 167 -10.75 1.19 11.19
CA ASP A 167 -10.87 2.40 12.02
C ASP A 167 -9.54 2.77 12.70
N ASP A 168 -8.52 3.10 11.89
CA ASP A 168 -7.22 3.60 12.35
C ASP A 168 -6.66 4.65 11.38
N CYS A 169 -6.80 5.91 11.73
CA CYS A 169 -6.32 7.05 10.93
C CYS A 169 -4.77 7.19 10.88
N GLY A 170 -4.03 6.26 11.46
CA GLY A 170 -2.58 6.12 11.38
C GLY A 170 -2.12 4.88 10.61
N SER A 171 -3.02 4.16 9.94
CA SER A 171 -2.69 2.98 9.14
C SER A 171 -2.96 3.25 7.67
N PHE A 172 -1.90 3.45 6.90
CA PHE A 172 -1.98 3.77 5.47
C PHE A 172 -1.35 2.66 4.64
N ASP A 173 -2.05 2.26 3.58
CA ASP A 173 -1.58 1.25 2.63
C ASP A 173 -1.60 1.75 1.17
N THR A 174 -1.95 3.04 0.99
CA THR A 174 -2.01 3.71 -0.31
C THR A 174 -1.59 5.16 -0.16
N TRP A 175 -0.66 5.59 -1.01
CA TRP A 175 -0.06 6.92 -1.03
C TRP A 175 -0.20 7.51 -2.43
N ILE A 176 -0.77 8.71 -2.51
CA ILE A 176 -1.08 9.38 -3.79
C ILE A 176 -0.47 10.77 -3.78
N TRP A 177 0.25 11.10 -4.86
CA TRP A 177 0.84 12.41 -5.07
C TRP A 177 0.80 12.80 -6.54
N LYS A 178 0.99 14.10 -6.83
CA LYS A 178 1.09 14.61 -8.19
C LYS A 178 2.51 15.07 -8.49
N GLY A 179 3.01 14.71 -9.66
CA GLY A 179 4.33 15.08 -10.14
C GLY A 179 5.46 14.20 -9.60
N LEU A 180 6.66 14.76 -9.55
CA LEU A 180 7.88 14.07 -9.15
C LEU A 180 8.19 14.30 -7.67
N ILE A 181 8.61 13.27 -6.97
CA ILE A 181 9.19 13.40 -5.63
C ILE A 181 10.69 13.64 -5.77
N THR A 182 11.12 14.89 -5.54
CA THR A 182 12.53 15.30 -5.61
C THR A 182 13.17 15.50 -4.24
N LYS A 183 12.38 15.35 -3.18
CA LYS A 183 12.82 15.48 -1.79
C LYS A 183 13.44 14.17 -1.32
N ASP A 184 14.40 14.26 -0.41
CA ASP A 184 15.02 13.09 0.22
C ASP A 184 14.16 12.56 1.36
N ILE A 185 13.13 11.79 1.00
CA ILE A 185 12.13 11.19 1.90
C ILE A 185 12.03 9.69 1.65
N GLY A 186 11.60 8.94 2.67
CA GLY A 186 11.31 7.51 2.53
C GLY A 186 12.53 6.60 2.57
N ASN A 187 13.65 7.00 3.17
CA ASN A 187 14.88 6.21 3.28
C ASN A 187 14.76 5.07 4.31
N TYR A 188 13.63 4.34 4.32
CA TYR A 188 13.35 3.17 5.15
C TYR A 188 12.37 2.24 4.45
N PHE A 189 12.42 0.96 4.82
CA PHE A 189 11.68 -0.08 4.12
C PHE A 189 10.16 0.05 4.29
N MET A 190 9.44 -0.11 3.21
CA MET A 190 8.01 -0.33 3.24
C MET A 190 7.68 -1.65 3.98
N GLY A 191 6.54 -1.67 4.69
CA GLY A 191 6.12 -2.82 5.50
C GLY A 191 6.87 -2.99 6.82
N GLN A 192 7.56 -1.94 7.32
CA GLN A 192 8.00 -1.85 8.71
C GLN A 192 6.90 -1.26 9.59
N ILE A 193 6.93 -1.54 10.88
CA ILE A 193 5.98 -0.92 11.81
C ILE A 193 6.18 0.60 11.81
N CYS A 194 5.08 1.34 11.81
CA CYS A 194 5.04 2.80 11.77
C CYS A 194 5.68 3.44 10.53
N CYS A 195 6.05 2.69 9.49
CA CYS A 195 6.64 3.26 8.29
C CYS A 195 5.68 4.21 7.56
N ASP A 196 4.41 3.91 7.59
CA ASP A 196 3.32 4.67 6.99
C ASP A 196 3.09 6.03 7.68
N VAL A 197 3.01 6.05 9.01
CA VAL A 197 2.84 7.30 9.79
C VAL A 197 4.13 8.14 9.85
N LYS A 198 5.30 7.51 9.70
CA LYS A 198 6.56 8.20 9.52
C LYS A 198 6.62 8.90 8.17
N LEU A 199 6.17 8.21 7.11
CA LEU A 199 6.12 8.79 5.77
C LEU A 199 5.18 9.99 5.72
N SER A 200 4.01 9.93 6.39
CA SER A 200 3.11 11.08 6.46
C SER A 200 3.78 12.29 7.13
N LEU A 201 4.55 12.08 8.20
CA LEU A 201 5.31 13.15 8.83
C LEU A 201 6.39 13.73 7.91
N GLU A 202 7.12 12.91 7.16
CA GLU A 202 8.13 13.38 6.21
C GLU A 202 7.51 14.22 5.08
N PHE A 203 6.38 13.77 4.51
CA PHE A 203 5.65 14.57 3.51
C PHE A 203 5.22 15.92 4.09
N TYR A 204 4.61 15.92 5.26
CA TYR A 204 4.19 17.16 5.93
C TYR A 204 5.36 18.11 6.19
N ASN A 205 6.47 17.61 6.73
CA ASN A 205 7.66 18.43 7.03
C ASN A 205 8.33 18.96 5.75
N ASN A 206 8.07 18.33 4.59
CA ASN A 206 8.52 18.79 3.28
C ASN A 206 7.50 19.67 2.53
N GLY A 207 6.47 20.15 3.24
CA GLY A 207 5.52 21.15 2.76
C GLY A 207 4.33 20.59 1.98
N TYR A 208 4.08 19.29 2.04
CA TYR A 208 2.87 18.71 1.49
C TYR A 208 1.68 18.89 2.44
N LYS A 209 0.54 19.25 1.89
CA LYS A 209 -0.75 19.18 2.59
C LYS A 209 -1.29 17.77 2.44
N LEU A 210 -1.64 17.14 3.56
CA LEU A 210 -2.10 15.74 3.60
C LEU A 210 -3.60 15.66 3.80
N LYS A 211 -4.19 14.58 3.25
CA LYS A 211 -5.61 14.26 3.36
C LYS A 211 -5.82 12.75 3.36
N ASN A 212 -6.83 12.28 4.09
CA ASN A 212 -7.23 10.87 4.12
C ASN A 212 -8.72 10.71 3.74
N PRO A 213 -9.08 10.88 2.46
CA PRO A 213 -10.47 10.80 2.00
C PRO A 213 -10.94 9.35 1.79
N CYS A 214 -10.60 8.46 2.72
CA CYS A 214 -10.91 7.03 2.68
C CYS A 214 -12.42 6.73 2.81
N LEU A 215 -13.24 7.72 3.19
CA LEU A 215 -14.69 7.56 3.21
C LEU A 215 -15.29 7.52 1.79
N ASP A 216 -14.60 8.11 0.82
CA ASP A 216 -15.01 8.14 -0.59
C ASP A 216 -14.10 7.31 -1.50
N LEU A 217 -12.77 7.41 -1.31
CA LEU A 217 -11.78 6.62 -2.04
C LEU A 217 -11.53 5.30 -1.30
N LYS A 218 -12.07 4.22 -1.80
CA LYS A 218 -11.91 2.92 -1.15
C LYS A 218 -10.75 2.12 -1.74
N THR A 219 -9.90 1.61 -0.87
CA THR A 219 -8.90 0.58 -1.19
C THR A 219 -9.20 -0.68 -0.41
N TYR A 220 -9.07 -1.82 -1.06
CA TYR A 220 -9.43 -3.11 -0.49
C TYR A 220 -8.20 -3.95 -0.18
N HIS A 221 -8.06 -4.31 1.09
CA HIS A 221 -6.96 -5.12 1.59
C HIS A 221 -7.37 -6.59 1.63
N ILE A 222 -6.63 -7.43 0.89
CA ILE A 222 -6.84 -8.87 0.84
C ILE A 222 -5.80 -9.56 1.73
N HIS A 223 -6.20 -9.86 2.95
CA HIS A 223 -5.32 -10.51 3.94
C HIS A 223 -6.14 -11.45 4.85
N LEU A 224 -6.75 -12.46 4.24
CA LEU A 224 -7.57 -13.44 4.97
C LEU A 224 -6.73 -14.38 5.84
N THR A 225 -5.49 -14.64 5.43
CA THR A 225 -4.57 -15.48 6.19
C THR A 225 -4.13 -14.85 7.51
N GLU A 226 -4.23 -13.53 7.67
CA GLU A 226 -3.71 -12.76 8.82
C GLU A 226 -2.24 -13.04 9.18
N ILE A 227 -1.49 -13.66 8.26
CA ILE A 227 -0.07 -13.96 8.43
C ILE A 227 0.73 -12.67 8.38
N ARG A 228 1.49 -12.40 9.45
CA ARG A 228 2.35 -11.23 9.55
C ARG A 228 3.78 -11.65 9.77
N ASN A 229 4.70 -11.14 8.95
CA ASN A 229 6.13 -11.46 9.01
C ASN A 229 6.89 -10.64 10.07
N TYR A 230 6.20 -9.88 10.92
CA TYR A 230 6.79 -9.08 11.99
C TYR A 230 6.13 -9.31 13.35
N LEU A 231 6.94 -9.23 14.41
CA LEU A 231 6.49 -9.31 15.79
C LEU A 231 6.13 -7.91 16.30
N ALA A 232 4.83 -7.59 16.32
CA ALA A 232 4.32 -6.29 16.76
C ALA A 232 4.78 -5.91 18.19
N ILE A 233 4.93 -6.89 19.08
CA ILE A 233 5.20 -6.68 20.52
C ILE A 233 6.60 -6.15 20.82
N LEU A 234 7.60 -6.43 19.96
CA LEU A 234 9.00 -6.09 20.24
C LEU A 234 9.42 -4.70 19.75
N ILE A 235 8.59 -4.06 18.95
CA ILE A 235 8.94 -2.81 18.26
C ILE A 235 8.34 -1.59 18.97
N LEU A 236 7.21 -1.75 19.65
CA LEU A 236 6.59 -0.69 20.46
C LEU A 236 7.47 -0.18 21.63
N THR A 237 8.50 -0.95 21.99
CA THR A 237 9.42 -0.59 23.10
C THR A 237 10.71 0.10 22.65
N LYS A 238 10.97 0.21 21.33
CA LYS A 238 12.27 0.68 20.82
C LYS A 238 12.26 1.96 19.99
N GLN A 239 11.12 2.41 19.48
CA GLN A 239 11.10 3.61 18.62
C GLN A 239 10.24 4.70 19.25
N LYS A 240 10.90 5.62 19.92
CA LYS A 240 10.38 6.98 20.15
C LYS A 240 10.64 7.77 18.87
N GLU A 241 9.84 7.58 17.84
CA GLU A 241 9.90 8.37 16.62
C GLU A 241 8.65 9.24 16.54
N ASP A 242 8.81 10.48 16.12
CA ASP A 242 7.68 11.34 15.82
C ASP A 242 6.87 10.72 14.69
N ILE A 243 5.57 10.64 14.86
CA ILE A 243 4.63 10.09 13.90
C ILE A 243 3.50 11.08 13.65
N MET A 244 2.87 10.94 12.48
CA MET A 244 1.71 11.76 12.12
C MET A 244 0.55 10.90 11.67
N LYS A 245 -0.63 11.16 12.25
CA LYS A 245 -1.90 10.62 11.79
C LYS A 245 -2.65 11.68 10.98
N VAL A 246 -3.41 11.23 9.98
CA VAL A 246 -4.23 12.10 9.15
C VAL A 246 -5.68 11.66 9.32
N LYS A 247 -6.53 12.57 9.80
CA LYS A 247 -7.94 12.31 10.07
C LYS A 247 -8.68 11.85 8.81
N PHE A 248 -9.69 11.02 8.99
CA PHE A 248 -10.60 10.64 7.92
C PHE A 248 -11.34 11.85 7.37
N SER A 249 -11.50 11.89 6.07
CA SER A 249 -12.18 12.98 5.39
C SER A 249 -12.96 12.48 4.17
N SER A 250 -13.74 13.36 3.55
CA SER A 250 -14.34 13.13 2.24
C SER A 250 -13.47 13.70 1.13
N LEU A 251 -13.72 13.28 -0.10
CA LEU A 251 -12.96 13.74 -1.27
C LEU A 251 -13.17 15.26 -1.51
N ASP A 252 -14.38 15.76 -1.25
CA ASP A 252 -14.74 17.18 -1.47
C ASP A 252 -14.30 18.11 -0.33
N SER A 253 -13.88 17.59 0.84
CA SER A 253 -13.36 18.43 1.91
C SER A 253 -12.04 19.10 1.49
N PRO A 254 -11.71 20.30 2.00
CA PRO A 254 -10.44 20.96 1.70
C PRO A 254 -9.25 20.19 2.29
N PHE A 255 -8.05 20.45 1.77
CA PHE A 255 -6.82 20.07 2.43
C PHE A 255 -6.55 21.02 3.61
N ASP A 256 -6.71 20.51 4.84
CA ASP A 256 -6.57 21.29 6.07
C ASP A 256 -5.44 20.74 6.94
N ASP A 257 -4.50 21.60 7.36
CA ASP A 257 -3.41 21.22 8.26
C ASP A 257 -3.91 20.76 9.64
N ASN A 258 -5.14 21.15 10.03
CA ASN A 258 -5.80 20.67 11.26
C ASN A 258 -6.20 19.19 11.20
N ASP A 259 -6.21 18.57 10.02
CA ASP A 259 -6.42 17.13 9.87
C ASP A 259 -5.18 16.33 10.22
N CYS A 260 -4.01 16.97 10.30
CA CYS A 260 -2.74 16.35 10.64
C CYS A 260 -2.48 16.46 12.16
N GLN A 261 -2.32 15.30 12.81
CA GLN A 261 -2.00 15.24 14.25
C GLN A 261 -0.61 14.64 14.46
N LYS A 262 0.32 15.47 14.96
CA LYS A 262 1.64 15.00 15.41
C LYS A 262 1.52 14.34 16.78
N PHE A 263 2.11 13.18 16.93
CA PHE A 263 2.31 12.52 18.21
C PHE A 263 3.81 12.49 18.49
N LEU A 264 4.20 13.13 19.61
CA LEU A 264 5.52 12.95 20.16
C LEU A 264 5.52 11.66 20.96
N SER A 265 6.38 10.76 20.63
CA SER A 265 6.54 9.48 21.33
C SER A 265 7.44 9.60 22.56
#